data_47c0b97b1e6de71203483a5576b04838
#
_entry.id   47c0b97b1e6de71203483a5576b04838
#
_cell.length_a   1.000
_cell.length_b   1.000
_cell.length_c   1.000
_cell.angle_alpha   90.00
_cell.angle_beta   90.00
_cell.angle_gamma   90.00
#
_symmetry.space_group_name_H-M   'P 1'
#
loop_
_entity.id
_entity.type
_entity.pdbx_description
1 polymer ?
#
loop_
_entity_poly.entity_id
_entity_poly.type
_entity_poly.pdbx_seq_one_letter_code
_entity_poly.pdbx_strand_id
1 'polypeptide(L)'
;MQEYELKYGCNPNQKPARIFMKEGELPIKVLNGRAGYINFLDAFNGWQLVRELKKATGIPAATSFKHVSPAGAAVGQPLSDVEKKIYWVDDMDIEFTPLANAYIRARGADRMSSFGDFISLSDVCDKSTALVIKREVSDGVIAPGYTDEALEILKAKKKGNYCVIEIDPSYEPAPIERKDVFGITFEQGRNELHIDDDFFSNIVTENKELTEQAKIDLAISMITLKYTQSNSVCYVKGGQAIGIGAGQQSRIHCTRLAGSKADNWWLRQSPQVLGLQFVDGIRRADRDNTIDLYIGEDYMDVLAEGEWQKFFKVKPDVFTAEEKRAWLDKNTDVALGSDAFFPFGDNIERAHKSGVKYVAQPGGSVRDDHVIETCNKYGMVMSFTGIRLFHH
;
A
#
# COMPACT_ATOMS: atom_id res chain seq x y z
N MET A 1 -1.95 2.15 -30.96
CA MET A 1 -0.71 2.96 -30.89
C MET A 1 0.41 2.05 -30.40
N GLN A 2 1.48 1.92 -31.19
CA GLN A 2 2.58 0.99 -30.88
C GLN A 2 3.61 1.56 -29.89
N GLU A 3 3.73 2.90 -29.84
CA GLU A 3 4.66 3.58 -28.94
C GLU A 3 4.08 4.88 -28.38
N TYR A 4 4.63 5.32 -27.25
CA TYR A 4 4.34 6.58 -26.60
C TYR A 4 5.66 7.26 -26.21
N GLU A 5 5.92 8.43 -26.80
CA GLU A 5 7.13 9.21 -26.54
C GLU A 5 7.06 9.88 -25.17
N LEU A 6 8.18 9.83 -24.44
CA LEU A 6 8.33 10.43 -23.12
C LEU A 6 9.24 11.65 -23.18
N LYS A 7 9.01 12.61 -22.29
CA LYS A 7 9.86 13.80 -22.19
C LYS A 7 11.31 13.45 -21.81
N TYR A 8 11.50 12.45 -20.97
CA TYR A 8 12.77 11.86 -20.52
C TYR A 8 12.48 10.52 -19.81
N GLY A 9 13.53 9.76 -19.52
CA GLY A 9 13.43 8.51 -18.76
C GLY A 9 13.26 8.73 -17.26
N CYS A 10 13.99 7.99 -16.43
CA CYS A 10 13.94 8.19 -14.96
C CYS A 10 14.40 9.59 -14.55
N ASN A 11 15.35 10.17 -15.30
CA ASN A 11 15.93 11.48 -15.01
C ASN A 11 15.92 12.38 -16.25
N PRO A 12 15.92 13.73 -16.07
CA PRO A 12 15.85 14.68 -17.19
C PRO A 12 16.97 14.56 -18.24
N ASN A 13 18.13 14.03 -17.85
CA ASN A 13 19.26 13.80 -18.75
C ASN A 13 19.17 12.49 -19.56
N GLN A 14 18.23 11.61 -19.20
CA GLN A 14 18.06 10.30 -19.87
C GLN A 14 17.11 10.43 -21.06
N LYS A 15 17.66 10.86 -22.18
CA LYS A 15 16.96 11.07 -23.46
C LYS A 15 17.70 10.37 -24.60
N PRO A 16 16.98 9.86 -25.63
CA PRO A 16 15.50 9.84 -25.77
C PRO A 16 14.84 8.86 -24.82
N ALA A 17 13.51 8.94 -24.64
CA ALA A 17 12.73 8.03 -23.82
C ALA A 17 11.36 7.75 -24.45
N ARG A 18 10.92 6.51 -24.37
CA ARG A 18 9.61 6.06 -24.84
C ARG A 18 9.18 4.76 -24.15
N ILE A 19 7.91 4.47 -24.18
CA ILE A 19 7.38 3.11 -23.98
C ILE A 19 6.86 2.61 -25.34
N PHE A 20 7.01 1.33 -25.62
CA PHE A 20 6.57 0.74 -26.88
C PHE A 20 6.33 -0.77 -26.77
N MET A 21 5.53 -1.30 -27.68
CA MET A 21 5.35 -2.72 -27.87
C MET A 21 6.18 -3.18 -29.07
N LYS A 22 6.89 -4.30 -28.91
CA LYS A 22 7.61 -4.92 -30.06
C LYS A 22 6.63 -5.45 -31.10
N GLU A 23 5.49 -5.98 -30.64
CA GLU A 23 4.43 -6.51 -31.47
C GLU A 23 3.08 -5.99 -30.92
N GLY A 24 2.17 -5.68 -31.83
CA GLY A 24 0.83 -5.18 -31.47
C GLY A 24 0.82 -3.71 -31.05
N GLU A 25 -0.23 -3.34 -30.37
CA GLU A 25 -0.45 -1.98 -29.86
C GLU A 25 -0.33 -1.93 -28.35
N LEU A 26 0.01 -0.75 -27.82
CA LEU A 26 -0.01 -0.49 -26.38
C LEU A 26 -1.44 -0.74 -25.84
N PRO A 27 -1.58 -1.54 -24.76
CA PRO A 27 -2.89 -1.85 -24.18
C PRO A 27 -3.48 -0.72 -23.37
N ILE A 28 -3.08 0.53 -23.64
CA ILE A 28 -3.50 1.71 -22.90
C ILE A 28 -3.91 2.85 -23.82
N LYS A 29 -4.73 3.76 -23.27
CA LYS A 29 -5.02 5.07 -23.81
C LYS A 29 -4.79 6.12 -22.72
N VAL A 30 -4.02 7.16 -23.02
CA VAL A 30 -3.90 8.32 -22.14
C VAL A 30 -5.04 9.28 -22.48
N LEU A 31 -6.05 9.29 -21.61
CA LEU A 31 -7.28 10.06 -21.82
C LEU A 31 -7.12 11.55 -21.48
N ASN A 32 -6.18 11.87 -20.60
CA ASN A 32 -5.87 13.24 -20.20
C ASN A 32 -4.46 13.34 -19.62
N GLY A 33 -3.85 14.50 -19.72
CA GLY A 33 -2.53 14.78 -19.17
C GLY A 33 -1.40 14.04 -19.88
N ARG A 34 -0.27 13.93 -19.21
CA ARG A 34 0.92 13.20 -19.69
C ARG A 34 1.48 12.35 -18.57
N ALA A 35 1.83 11.11 -18.88
CA ALA A 35 2.58 10.24 -17.96
C ALA A 35 4.08 10.33 -18.26
N GLY A 36 4.88 10.32 -17.18
CA GLY A 36 6.32 10.14 -17.28
C GLY A 36 6.72 8.67 -17.18
N TYR A 37 8.01 8.42 -17.33
CA TYR A 37 8.60 7.08 -17.28
C TYR A 37 8.24 6.34 -15.99
N ILE A 38 8.46 6.98 -14.83
CA ILE A 38 8.16 6.39 -13.52
C ILE A 38 6.65 6.22 -13.32
N ASN A 39 5.83 7.18 -13.79
CA ASN A 39 4.37 7.06 -13.73
C ASN A 39 3.86 5.79 -14.44
N PHE A 40 4.42 5.44 -15.59
CA PHE A 40 4.06 4.20 -16.29
C PHE A 40 4.52 2.95 -15.55
N LEU A 41 5.70 2.97 -14.94
CA LEU A 41 6.15 1.86 -14.09
C LEU A 41 5.20 1.66 -12.91
N ASP A 42 4.82 2.73 -12.24
CA ASP A 42 3.83 2.70 -11.15
C ASP A 42 2.46 2.18 -11.65
N ALA A 43 1.98 2.72 -12.77
CA ALA A 43 0.69 2.34 -13.35
C ALA A 43 0.61 0.85 -13.70
N PHE A 44 1.62 0.31 -14.37
CA PHE A 44 1.59 -1.09 -14.81
C PHE A 44 1.82 -2.09 -13.69
N ASN A 45 2.65 -1.77 -12.72
CA ASN A 45 2.79 -2.59 -11.51
C ASN A 45 1.53 -2.53 -10.64
N GLY A 46 0.99 -1.35 -10.45
CA GLY A 46 -0.24 -1.15 -9.68
C GLY A 46 -1.46 -1.83 -10.32
N TRP A 47 -1.59 -1.78 -11.65
CA TRP A 47 -2.65 -2.47 -12.36
C TRP A 47 -2.61 -4.00 -12.15
N GLN A 48 -1.44 -4.60 -12.27
CA GLN A 48 -1.28 -6.03 -12.00
C GLN A 48 -1.68 -6.38 -10.57
N LEU A 49 -1.26 -5.57 -9.60
CA LEU A 49 -1.59 -5.78 -8.18
C LEU A 49 -3.11 -5.75 -7.95
N VAL A 50 -3.80 -4.70 -8.39
CA VAL A 50 -5.25 -4.58 -8.12
C VAL A 50 -6.07 -5.61 -8.86
N ARG A 51 -5.66 -6.01 -10.06
CA ARG A 51 -6.27 -7.09 -10.82
C ARG A 51 -6.20 -8.43 -10.08
N GLU A 52 -5.05 -8.74 -9.50
CA GLU A 52 -4.87 -9.95 -8.69
C GLU A 52 -5.68 -9.90 -7.38
N LEU A 53 -5.70 -8.75 -6.69
CA LEU A 53 -6.51 -8.57 -5.49
C LEU A 53 -8.00 -8.81 -5.77
N LYS A 54 -8.52 -8.22 -6.84
CA LYS A 54 -9.91 -8.42 -7.26
C LYS A 54 -10.19 -9.89 -7.57
N LYS A 55 -9.29 -10.56 -8.28
CA LYS A 55 -9.42 -11.98 -8.62
C LYS A 55 -9.42 -12.87 -7.38
N ALA A 56 -8.53 -12.60 -6.43
CA ALA A 56 -8.38 -13.41 -5.22
C ALA A 56 -9.53 -13.21 -4.22
N THR A 57 -10.08 -12.00 -4.11
CA THR A 57 -11.06 -11.66 -3.06
C THR A 57 -12.47 -11.46 -3.58
N GLY A 58 -12.66 -11.24 -4.88
CA GLY A 58 -13.94 -10.88 -5.47
C GLY A 58 -14.39 -9.45 -5.16
N ILE A 59 -13.61 -8.68 -4.42
CA ILE A 59 -13.92 -7.32 -3.96
C ILE A 59 -13.15 -6.30 -4.80
N PRO A 60 -13.75 -5.16 -5.22
CA PRO A 60 -13.01 -4.10 -5.88
C PRO A 60 -11.79 -3.66 -5.08
N ALA A 61 -10.69 -3.42 -5.76
CA ALA A 61 -9.39 -3.15 -5.15
C ALA A 61 -8.76 -1.87 -5.71
N ALA A 62 -7.91 -1.25 -4.89
CA ALA A 62 -7.12 -0.10 -5.26
C ALA A 62 -5.73 -0.16 -4.64
N THR A 63 -4.78 0.52 -5.26
CA THR A 63 -3.45 0.72 -4.70
C THR A 63 -2.95 2.14 -4.92
N SER A 64 -2.12 2.60 -3.99
CA SER A 64 -1.37 3.85 -4.05
C SER A 64 0.10 3.48 -4.28
N PHE A 65 0.64 3.82 -5.44
CA PHE A 65 2.02 3.52 -5.83
C PHE A 65 2.90 4.75 -5.79
N LYS A 66 4.15 4.58 -5.37
CA LYS A 66 5.18 5.60 -5.43
C LYS A 66 6.56 4.97 -5.50
N HIS A 67 7.41 5.49 -6.39
CA HIS A 67 8.76 4.95 -6.62
C HIS A 67 8.77 3.45 -6.90
N VAL A 68 7.83 3.01 -7.75
CA VAL A 68 7.70 1.64 -8.24
C VAL A 68 7.46 0.61 -7.14
N SER A 69 6.86 1.04 -6.03
CA SER A 69 6.40 0.16 -4.95
C SER A 69 5.07 0.66 -4.38
N PRO A 70 4.20 -0.24 -3.89
CA PRO A 70 2.97 0.19 -3.25
C PRO A 70 3.27 0.87 -1.90
N ALA A 71 2.70 2.06 -1.70
CA ALA A 71 2.60 2.70 -0.39
C ALA A 71 1.40 2.14 0.39
N GLY A 72 0.38 1.66 -0.32
CA GLY A 72 -0.79 1.02 0.23
C GLY A 72 -1.54 0.22 -0.82
N ALA A 73 -2.29 -0.77 -0.36
CA ALA A 73 -3.17 -1.61 -1.17
C ALA A 73 -4.36 -2.07 -0.31
N ALA A 74 -5.55 -2.12 -0.89
CA ALA A 74 -6.75 -2.48 -0.15
C ALA A 74 -7.85 -2.99 -1.04
N VAL A 75 -8.80 -3.70 -0.42
CA VAL A 75 -10.08 -4.07 -1.02
C VAL A 75 -11.21 -3.22 -0.41
N GLY A 76 -12.33 -3.11 -1.12
CA GLY A 76 -13.41 -2.18 -0.84
C GLY A 76 -14.35 -2.59 0.29
N GLN A 77 -13.83 -2.91 1.46
CA GLN A 77 -14.64 -3.13 2.66
C GLN A 77 -15.11 -1.79 3.24
N PRO A 78 -16.30 -1.74 3.88
CA PRO A 78 -16.84 -0.51 4.45
C PRO A 78 -15.93 0.15 5.47
N LEU A 79 -15.94 1.47 5.53
CA LEU A 79 -15.18 2.27 6.48
C LEU A 79 -15.95 2.42 7.80
N SER A 80 -15.27 2.32 8.95
CA SER A 80 -15.77 2.76 10.23
C SER A 80 -15.76 4.29 10.34
N ASP A 81 -16.46 4.84 11.34
CA ASP A 81 -16.45 6.29 11.58
C ASP A 81 -15.07 6.81 11.95
N VAL A 82 -14.26 6.01 12.66
CA VAL A 82 -12.87 6.34 13.00
C VAL A 82 -12.03 6.38 11.74
N GLU A 83 -12.14 5.37 10.86
CA GLU A 83 -11.43 5.33 9.59
C GLU A 83 -11.78 6.53 8.70
N LYS A 84 -13.06 6.92 8.62
CA LYS A 84 -13.47 8.13 7.89
C LYS A 84 -12.75 9.38 8.41
N LYS A 85 -12.59 9.50 9.73
CA LYS A 85 -11.88 10.64 10.36
C LYS A 85 -10.40 10.63 10.03
N ILE A 86 -9.70 9.52 10.24
CA ILE A 86 -8.25 9.44 9.99
C ILE A 86 -7.87 9.53 8.52
N TYR A 87 -8.81 9.22 7.61
CA TYR A 87 -8.62 9.33 6.16
C TYR A 87 -9.16 10.64 5.58
N TRP A 88 -9.63 11.56 6.43
CA TRP A 88 -10.13 12.89 6.05
C TRP A 88 -11.27 12.86 5.03
N VAL A 89 -12.21 11.93 5.20
CA VAL A 89 -13.41 11.79 4.37
C VAL A 89 -14.71 11.87 5.16
N ASP A 90 -14.63 12.13 6.46
CA ASP A 90 -15.79 12.27 7.36
C ASP A 90 -16.66 13.51 7.08
N ASP A 91 -16.12 14.49 6.36
CA ASP A 91 -16.83 15.70 5.91
C ASP A 91 -17.47 15.55 4.52
N MET A 92 -17.33 14.38 3.86
CA MET A 92 -17.96 14.10 2.58
C MET A 92 -19.36 13.53 2.76
N ASP A 93 -20.36 14.30 2.34
CA ASP A 93 -21.78 13.86 2.34
C ASP A 93 -22.10 13.11 1.03
N ILE A 94 -21.43 11.97 0.87
CA ILE A 94 -21.64 11.05 -0.26
C ILE A 94 -21.60 9.60 0.21
N GLU A 95 -22.25 8.71 -0.52
CA GLU A 95 -22.10 7.28 -0.36
C GLU A 95 -20.80 6.82 -1.05
N PHE A 96 -19.95 6.15 -0.31
CA PHE A 96 -18.72 5.56 -0.86
C PHE A 96 -19.03 4.18 -1.45
N THR A 97 -18.78 4.05 -2.75
CA THR A 97 -18.81 2.74 -3.43
C THR A 97 -17.68 1.83 -2.91
N PRO A 98 -17.77 0.49 -3.12
CA PRO A 98 -16.66 -0.40 -2.76
C PRO A 98 -15.31 0.03 -3.36
N LEU A 99 -15.29 0.53 -4.60
CA LEU A 99 -14.05 1.02 -5.22
C LEU A 99 -13.52 2.28 -4.52
N ALA A 100 -14.40 3.21 -4.16
CA ALA A 100 -14.02 4.40 -3.37
C ALA A 100 -13.46 4.00 -2.00
N ASN A 101 -14.11 3.08 -1.30
CA ASN A 101 -13.59 2.53 -0.03
C ASN A 101 -12.21 1.89 -0.19
N ALA A 102 -11.99 1.14 -1.27
CA ALA A 102 -10.69 0.54 -1.56
C ALA A 102 -9.59 1.60 -1.68
N TYR A 103 -9.84 2.67 -2.44
CA TYR A 103 -8.85 3.74 -2.60
C TYR A 103 -8.63 4.55 -1.32
N ILE A 104 -9.68 4.88 -0.59
CA ILE A 104 -9.58 5.57 0.70
C ILE A 104 -8.69 4.78 1.66
N ARG A 105 -8.87 3.47 1.74
CA ARG A 105 -8.06 2.56 2.56
C ARG A 105 -6.63 2.43 2.06
N ALA A 106 -6.44 2.23 0.76
CA ALA A 106 -5.10 2.05 0.16
C ALA A 106 -4.21 3.29 0.38
N ARG A 107 -4.77 4.48 0.17
CA ARG A 107 -4.06 5.73 0.42
C ARG A 107 -3.92 6.05 1.90
N GLY A 108 -4.95 5.76 2.67
CA GLY A 108 -5.11 6.22 4.05
C GLY A 108 -4.14 5.59 5.03
N ALA A 109 -3.70 4.37 4.78
CA ALA A 109 -2.82 3.65 5.70
C ALA A 109 -1.45 4.32 5.87
N ASP A 110 -0.89 4.85 4.80
CA ASP A 110 0.39 5.60 4.80
C ASP A 110 0.22 6.90 4.01
N ARG A 111 -0.38 7.89 4.64
CA ARG A 111 -0.70 9.17 4.00
C ARG A 111 0.55 9.97 3.64
N MET A 112 1.64 9.78 4.38
CA MET A 112 2.92 10.45 4.11
C MET A 112 3.54 9.92 2.80
N SER A 113 3.64 8.60 2.64
CA SER A 113 4.19 7.99 1.43
C SER A 113 3.27 8.13 0.22
N SER A 114 1.96 8.24 0.43
CA SER A 114 0.97 8.36 -0.66
C SER A 114 0.84 9.77 -1.23
N PHE A 115 1.49 10.76 -0.66
CA PHE A 115 1.50 12.12 -1.20
C PHE A 115 2.20 12.16 -2.56
N GLY A 116 1.46 12.50 -3.63
CA GLY A 116 1.97 12.46 -4.99
C GLY A 116 2.03 11.04 -5.57
N ASP A 117 1.11 10.17 -5.17
CA ASP A 117 1.00 8.78 -5.63
C ASP A 117 0.55 8.66 -7.10
N PHE A 118 0.69 7.43 -7.63
CA PHE A 118 -0.02 6.98 -8.82
C PHE A 118 -1.04 5.91 -8.40
N ILE A 119 -2.29 6.11 -8.79
CA ILE A 119 -3.44 5.30 -8.36
C ILE A 119 -3.72 4.21 -9.36
N SER A 120 -3.97 2.98 -8.91
CA SER A 120 -4.52 1.91 -9.75
C SER A 120 -5.84 1.41 -9.16
N LEU A 121 -6.83 1.21 -10.05
CA LEU A 121 -8.18 0.78 -9.70
C LEU A 121 -8.52 -0.49 -10.48
N SER A 122 -9.08 -1.49 -9.81
CA SER A 122 -9.43 -2.78 -10.44
C SER A 122 -10.67 -2.72 -11.32
N ASP A 123 -11.54 -1.76 -11.10
CA ASP A 123 -12.83 -1.62 -11.74
C ASP A 123 -12.99 -0.25 -12.40
N VAL A 124 -14.03 -0.08 -13.21
CA VAL A 124 -14.38 1.22 -13.81
C VAL A 124 -14.49 2.28 -12.71
N CYS A 125 -13.73 3.37 -12.86
CA CYS A 125 -13.74 4.48 -11.93
C CYS A 125 -15.09 5.19 -11.98
N ASP A 126 -15.81 5.17 -10.84
CA ASP A 126 -17.08 5.84 -10.68
C ASP A 126 -16.94 7.25 -10.11
N LYS A 127 -18.05 7.98 -10.08
CA LYS A 127 -18.11 9.34 -9.55
C LYS A 127 -17.64 9.45 -8.10
N SER A 128 -18.05 8.52 -7.25
CA SER A 128 -17.68 8.49 -5.82
C SER A 128 -16.16 8.39 -5.67
N THR A 129 -15.52 7.49 -6.38
CA THR A 129 -14.08 7.32 -6.40
C THR A 129 -13.36 8.57 -6.92
N ALA A 130 -13.84 9.15 -8.03
CA ALA A 130 -13.28 10.36 -8.61
C ALA A 130 -13.35 11.57 -7.66
N LEU A 131 -14.43 11.71 -6.90
CA LEU A 131 -14.58 12.77 -5.88
C LEU A 131 -13.56 12.63 -4.75
N VAL A 132 -13.23 11.41 -4.35
CA VAL A 132 -12.16 11.16 -3.38
C VAL A 132 -10.79 11.53 -3.97
N ILE A 133 -10.50 11.05 -5.19
CA ILE A 133 -9.23 11.35 -5.89
C ILE A 133 -9.04 12.86 -6.07
N LYS A 134 -10.12 13.59 -6.37
CA LYS A 134 -10.08 15.05 -6.55
C LYS A 134 -9.48 15.78 -5.35
N ARG A 135 -9.69 15.28 -4.15
CA ARG A 135 -9.23 15.90 -2.89
C ARG A 135 -7.77 15.65 -2.56
N GLU A 136 -7.16 14.66 -3.18
CA GLU A 136 -5.81 14.19 -2.82
C GLU A 136 -4.76 14.72 -3.80
N VAL A 137 -3.53 14.89 -3.30
CA VAL A 137 -2.36 15.18 -4.15
C VAL A 137 -1.89 13.88 -4.75
N SER A 138 -2.06 13.74 -6.06
CA SER A 138 -1.80 12.53 -6.82
C SER A 138 -1.24 12.91 -8.20
N ASP A 139 -0.41 12.05 -8.79
CA ASP A 139 0.16 12.28 -10.12
C ASP A 139 -0.75 11.77 -11.24
N GLY A 140 -1.47 10.70 -11.00
CA GLY A 140 -2.35 10.14 -12.02
C GLY A 140 -3.08 8.89 -11.54
N VAL A 141 -3.89 8.33 -12.44
CA VAL A 141 -4.71 7.13 -12.20
C VAL A 141 -4.76 6.25 -13.43
N ILE A 142 -4.77 4.93 -13.21
CA ILE A 142 -5.04 3.92 -14.23
C ILE A 142 -6.23 3.07 -13.79
N ALA A 143 -7.16 2.82 -14.72
CA ALA A 143 -8.35 2.00 -14.52
C ALA A 143 -8.78 1.35 -15.84
N PRO A 144 -9.60 0.28 -15.80
CA PRO A 144 -10.13 -0.35 -17.02
C PRO A 144 -11.16 0.51 -17.76
N GLY A 145 -11.61 1.60 -17.15
CA GLY A 145 -12.56 2.55 -17.73
C GLY A 145 -12.96 3.61 -16.71
N TYR A 146 -13.73 4.56 -17.16
CA TYR A 146 -14.22 5.69 -16.36
C TYR A 146 -15.65 6.00 -16.76
N THR A 147 -16.52 6.26 -15.78
CA THR A 147 -17.84 6.86 -16.12
C THR A 147 -17.62 8.28 -16.63
N ASP A 148 -18.58 8.80 -17.41
CA ASP A 148 -18.46 10.15 -17.95
C ASP A 148 -18.29 11.21 -16.86
N GLU A 149 -19.05 11.09 -15.77
CA GLU A 149 -18.95 11.99 -14.62
C GLU A 149 -17.58 11.89 -13.93
N ALA A 150 -17.05 10.69 -13.73
CA ALA A 150 -15.74 10.48 -13.15
C ALA A 150 -14.64 11.08 -14.00
N LEU A 151 -14.70 10.89 -15.32
CA LEU A 151 -13.74 11.41 -16.25
C LEU A 151 -13.71 12.94 -16.27
N GLU A 152 -14.88 13.59 -16.23
CA GLU A 152 -14.98 15.07 -16.14
C GLU A 152 -14.31 15.60 -14.85
N ILE A 153 -14.58 14.96 -13.71
CA ILE A 153 -13.99 15.35 -12.41
C ILE A 153 -12.47 15.23 -12.46
N LEU A 154 -11.95 14.12 -12.99
CA LEU A 154 -10.51 13.85 -13.05
C LEU A 154 -9.79 14.77 -14.04
N LYS A 155 -10.39 15.02 -15.21
CA LYS A 155 -9.83 15.94 -16.22
C LYS A 155 -9.67 17.37 -15.70
N ALA A 156 -10.55 17.83 -14.82
CA ALA A 156 -10.49 19.16 -14.22
C ALA A 156 -9.37 19.33 -13.18
N LYS A 157 -8.83 18.23 -12.65
CA LYS A 157 -7.78 18.23 -11.63
C LYS A 157 -6.46 18.74 -12.24
N LYS A 158 -5.57 19.35 -11.41
CA LYS A 158 -4.28 19.94 -11.83
C LYS A 158 -4.43 20.93 -12.99
N LYS A 159 -5.45 21.77 -12.94
CA LYS A 159 -5.76 22.76 -14.01
C LYS A 159 -5.87 22.11 -15.41
N GLY A 160 -6.45 20.93 -15.46
CA GLY A 160 -6.66 20.18 -16.71
C GLY A 160 -5.51 19.25 -17.12
N ASN A 161 -4.47 19.10 -16.31
CA ASN A 161 -3.27 18.32 -16.65
C ASN A 161 -3.13 17.01 -15.86
N TYR A 162 -4.15 16.60 -15.10
CA TYR A 162 -4.10 15.34 -14.34
C TYR A 162 -3.99 14.16 -15.29
N CYS A 163 -3.08 13.23 -15.00
CA CYS A 163 -2.85 12.06 -15.83
C CYS A 163 -3.95 11.00 -15.60
N VAL A 164 -4.70 10.67 -16.66
CA VAL A 164 -5.74 9.65 -16.66
C VAL A 164 -5.45 8.63 -17.73
N ILE A 165 -5.23 7.37 -17.33
CA ILE A 165 -4.91 6.25 -18.22
C ILE A 165 -6.02 5.23 -18.17
N GLU A 166 -6.51 4.82 -19.34
CA GLU A 166 -7.38 3.66 -19.52
C GLU A 166 -6.54 2.48 -19.99
N ILE A 167 -6.72 1.32 -19.36
CA ILE A 167 -6.07 0.06 -19.75
C ILE A 167 -7.10 -0.94 -20.27
N ASP A 168 -6.73 -1.70 -21.29
CA ASP A 168 -7.51 -2.83 -21.75
C ASP A 168 -7.43 -3.97 -20.71
N PRO A 169 -8.53 -4.28 -20.00
CA PRO A 169 -8.52 -5.31 -18.96
C PRO A 169 -8.34 -6.73 -19.50
N SER A 170 -8.54 -6.94 -20.79
CA SER A 170 -8.36 -8.24 -21.44
C SER A 170 -6.92 -8.53 -21.87
N TYR A 171 -6.04 -7.50 -21.83
CA TYR A 171 -4.65 -7.68 -22.24
C TYR A 171 -3.90 -8.58 -21.25
N GLU A 172 -3.22 -9.59 -21.82
CA GLU A 172 -2.28 -10.46 -21.10
C GLU A 172 -0.89 -10.32 -21.73
N PRO A 173 0.14 -9.99 -20.93
CA PRO A 173 1.51 -9.93 -21.42
C PRO A 173 2.03 -11.31 -21.81
N ALA A 174 3.09 -11.34 -22.64
CA ALA A 174 3.78 -12.58 -22.99
C ALA A 174 4.26 -13.33 -21.75
N PRO A 175 4.35 -14.67 -21.78
CA PRO A 175 4.77 -15.47 -20.62
C PRO A 175 6.25 -15.29 -20.25
N ILE A 176 7.02 -14.66 -21.14
CA ILE A 176 8.46 -14.38 -20.94
C ILE A 176 8.67 -12.87 -20.81
N GLU A 177 9.32 -12.48 -19.75
CA GLU A 177 9.72 -11.09 -19.53
C GLU A 177 11.23 -10.90 -19.63
N ARG A 178 11.64 -9.72 -20.05
CA ARG A 178 13.05 -9.36 -20.27
C ARG A 178 13.41 -8.05 -19.61
N LYS A 179 14.62 -7.96 -19.10
CA LYS A 179 15.21 -6.76 -18.53
C LYS A 179 16.66 -6.61 -18.98
N ASP A 180 17.04 -5.42 -19.40
CA ASP A 180 18.41 -5.13 -19.82
C ASP A 180 19.20 -4.43 -18.70
N VAL A 181 20.36 -4.97 -18.35
CA VAL A 181 21.29 -4.38 -17.39
C VAL A 181 22.67 -4.40 -18.00
N PHE A 182 23.30 -3.24 -18.15
CA PHE A 182 24.62 -3.10 -18.76
C PHE A 182 24.72 -3.71 -20.17
N GLY A 183 23.64 -3.61 -20.96
CA GLY A 183 23.58 -4.19 -22.30
C GLY A 183 23.40 -5.71 -22.34
N ILE A 184 23.26 -6.36 -21.18
CA ILE A 184 22.99 -7.80 -21.08
C ILE A 184 21.49 -7.98 -20.79
N THR A 185 20.83 -8.77 -21.61
CA THR A 185 19.42 -9.07 -21.46
C THR A 185 19.23 -10.25 -20.50
N PHE A 186 18.51 -10.01 -19.43
CA PHE A 186 17.98 -11.04 -18.54
C PHE A 186 16.61 -11.48 -19.03
N GLU A 187 16.38 -12.78 -19.06
CA GLU A 187 15.12 -13.38 -19.51
C GLU A 187 14.63 -14.37 -18.45
N GLN A 188 13.34 -14.31 -18.12
CA GLN A 188 12.71 -15.24 -17.20
C GLN A 188 11.23 -15.43 -17.55
N GLY A 189 10.63 -16.50 -17.03
CA GLY A 189 9.19 -16.64 -17.02
C GLY A 189 8.56 -15.56 -16.12
N ARG A 190 7.45 -15.01 -16.56
CA ARG A 190 6.65 -14.06 -15.76
C ARG A 190 6.11 -14.78 -14.52
N ASN A 191 6.05 -14.08 -13.38
CA ASN A 191 5.48 -14.64 -12.16
C ASN A 191 3.95 -14.73 -12.27
N GLU A 192 3.47 -15.88 -12.71
CA GLU A 192 2.05 -16.19 -12.89
C GLU A 192 1.42 -16.95 -11.71
N LEU A 193 2.13 -17.00 -10.58
CA LEU A 193 1.63 -17.65 -9.37
C LEU A 193 0.31 -17.03 -8.91
N HIS A 194 -0.71 -17.86 -8.74
CA HIS A 194 -1.96 -17.46 -8.12
C HIS A 194 -1.91 -17.65 -6.61
N ILE A 195 -2.38 -16.66 -5.89
CA ILE A 195 -2.51 -16.68 -4.44
C ILE A 195 -3.99 -16.86 -4.12
N ASP A 196 -4.34 -18.10 -3.75
CA ASP A 196 -5.68 -18.54 -3.38
C ASP A 196 -5.67 -19.16 -1.97
N ASP A 197 -6.79 -19.72 -1.52
CA ASP A 197 -6.90 -20.30 -0.19
C ASP A 197 -5.93 -21.47 0.04
N ASP A 198 -5.65 -22.27 -1.00
CA ASP A 198 -4.73 -23.41 -0.91
C ASP A 198 -3.28 -22.94 -0.67
N PHE A 199 -2.95 -21.72 -1.09
CA PHE A 199 -1.64 -21.12 -0.85
C PHE A 199 -1.27 -21.04 0.64
N PHE A 200 -2.27 -20.96 1.53
CA PHE A 200 -2.09 -20.86 2.97
C PHE A 200 -2.39 -22.16 3.73
N SER A 201 -2.59 -23.26 3.04
CA SER A 201 -3.05 -24.52 3.65
C SER A 201 -2.02 -25.21 4.56
N ASN A 202 -0.72 -24.97 4.35
CA ASN A 202 0.34 -25.59 5.16
C ASN A 202 0.63 -24.81 6.44
N ILE A 203 -0.25 -24.94 7.44
CA ILE A 203 -0.08 -24.29 8.75
C ILE A 203 0.85 -25.12 9.62
N VAL A 204 1.97 -24.53 10.04
CA VAL A 204 3.07 -25.19 10.75
C VAL A 204 3.08 -24.95 12.26
N THR A 205 2.26 -24.03 12.76
CA THR A 205 2.11 -23.71 14.18
C THR A 205 1.11 -24.61 14.89
N GLU A 206 1.12 -24.59 16.25
CA GLU A 206 0.15 -25.32 17.07
C GLU A 206 -1.28 -24.81 16.85
N ASN A 207 -1.46 -23.48 16.87
CA ASN A 207 -2.74 -22.87 16.50
C ASN A 207 -2.95 -23.01 14.99
N LYS A 208 -4.08 -23.61 14.60
CA LYS A 208 -4.46 -23.88 13.20
C LYS A 208 -5.62 -23.02 12.72
N GLU A 209 -6.16 -22.17 13.58
CA GLU A 209 -7.38 -21.41 13.28
C GLU A 209 -7.09 -20.20 12.41
N LEU A 210 -7.47 -20.29 11.15
CA LEU A 210 -7.37 -19.22 10.16
C LEU A 210 -8.78 -18.76 9.76
N THR A 211 -9.18 -17.56 10.22
CA THR A 211 -10.49 -16.99 9.91
C THR A 211 -10.60 -16.56 8.43
N GLU A 212 -11.82 -16.42 7.93
CA GLU A 212 -12.03 -15.94 6.55
C GLU A 212 -11.43 -14.54 6.33
N GLN A 213 -11.55 -13.64 7.31
CA GLN A 213 -10.92 -12.31 7.22
C GLN A 213 -9.39 -12.43 7.21
N ALA A 214 -8.82 -13.32 7.99
CA ALA A 214 -7.37 -13.55 8.01
C ALA A 214 -6.87 -14.09 6.66
N LYS A 215 -7.62 -14.96 5.98
CA LYS A 215 -7.27 -15.43 4.63
C LYS A 215 -7.27 -14.27 3.63
N ILE A 216 -8.27 -13.40 3.66
CA ILE A 216 -8.32 -12.19 2.83
C ILE A 216 -7.10 -11.31 3.11
N ASP A 217 -6.81 -11.04 4.38
CA ASP A 217 -5.71 -10.18 4.78
C ASP A 217 -4.33 -10.76 4.41
N LEU A 218 -4.14 -12.08 4.56
CA LEU A 218 -2.92 -12.75 4.09
C LEU A 218 -2.79 -12.72 2.56
N ALA A 219 -3.90 -12.90 1.83
CA ALA A 219 -3.89 -12.79 0.37
C ALA A 219 -3.49 -11.38 -0.08
N ILE A 220 -4.05 -10.33 0.54
CA ILE A 220 -3.66 -8.94 0.28
C ILE A 220 -2.18 -8.74 0.56
N SER A 221 -1.68 -9.25 1.69
CA SER A 221 -0.27 -9.14 2.05
C SER A 221 0.64 -9.76 0.98
N MET A 222 0.41 -11.01 0.62
CA MET A 222 1.29 -11.74 -0.30
C MET A 222 1.17 -11.22 -1.75
N ILE A 223 -0.01 -10.87 -2.23
CA ILE A 223 -0.19 -10.25 -3.56
C ILE A 223 0.51 -8.89 -3.62
N THR A 224 0.40 -8.08 -2.58
CA THR A 224 1.11 -6.79 -2.48
C THR A 224 2.62 -6.98 -2.62
N LEU A 225 3.18 -8.02 -1.98
CA LEU A 225 4.61 -8.30 -2.02
C LEU A 225 5.12 -8.75 -3.39
N LYS A 226 4.28 -9.36 -4.23
CA LYS A 226 4.65 -9.68 -5.62
C LYS A 226 5.07 -8.45 -6.42
N TYR A 227 4.61 -7.26 -6.03
CA TYR A 227 4.85 -5.98 -6.72
C TYR A 227 5.59 -4.98 -5.85
N THR A 228 6.23 -5.45 -4.79
CA THR A 228 7.03 -4.63 -3.87
C THR A 228 8.49 -4.98 -3.99
N GLN A 229 9.34 -3.97 -4.15
CA GLN A 229 10.79 -4.14 -4.23
C GLN A 229 11.33 -4.89 -3.01
N SER A 230 12.06 -5.99 -3.23
CA SER A 230 12.59 -6.85 -2.17
C SER A 230 13.81 -6.22 -1.45
N ASN A 231 14.14 -6.60 -0.20
CA ASN A 231 13.26 -7.40 0.67
C ASN A 231 12.00 -6.64 1.01
N SER A 232 10.90 -7.35 1.10
CA SER A 232 9.62 -6.73 1.43
C SER A 232 8.82 -7.52 2.46
N VAL A 233 8.07 -6.78 3.29
CA VAL A 233 7.19 -7.29 4.34
C VAL A 233 5.95 -6.42 4.36
N CYS A 234 4.77 -7.01 4.53
CA CYS A 234 3.50 -6.28 4.51
C CYS A 234 2.59 -6.70 5.67
N TYR A 235 2.25 -5.73 6.52
CA TYR A 235 1.24 -5.85 7.57
C TYR A 235 -0.13 -5.47 7.01
N VAL A 236 -1.14 -6.27 7.27
CA VAL A 236 -2.50 -6.08 6.77
C VAL A 236 -3.52 -6.25 7.90
N LYS A 237 -4.54 -5.41 7.92
CA LYS A 237 -5.68 -5.56 8.83
C LYS A 237 -6.96 -5.07 8.17
N GLY A 238 -8.03 -5.85 8.28
CA GLY A 238 -9.36 -5.42 7.84
C GLY A 238 -9.43 -5.07 6.36
N GLY A 239 -8.77 -5.84 5.50
CA GLY A 239 -8.83 -5.66 4.05
C GLY A 239 -7.90 -4.58 3.49
N GLN A 240 -6.91 -4.10 4.26
CA GLN A 240 -5.96 -3.09 3.81
C GLN A 240 -4.55 -3.32 4.34
N ALA A 241 -3.55 -3.06 3.52
CA ALA A 241 -2.17 -2.94 3.96
C ALA A 241 -2.03 -1.73 4.89
N ILE A 242 -1.48 -1.94 6.07
CA ILE A 242 -1.29 -0.91 7.10
C ILE A 242 0.16 -0.53 7.30
N GLY A 243 1.08 -1.32 6.80
CA GLY A 243 2.51 -1.03 6.79
C GLY A 243 3.25 -1.90 5.80
N ILE A 244 3.93 -1.27 4.83
CA ILE A 244 4.72 -1.95 3.81
C ILE A 244 6.17 -1.51 3.94
N GLY A 245 7.08 -2.46 4.12
CA GLY A 245 8.52 -2.26 4.03
C GLY A 245 9.01 -2.76 2.67
N ALA A 246 9.77 -1.92 1.97
CA ALA A 246 10.26 -2.21 0.63
C ALA A 246 11.76 -1.91 0.50
N GLY A 247 12.46 -2.67 -0.35
CA GLY A 247 13.84 -2.38 -0.76
C GLY A 247 14.88 -2.47 0.34
N GLN A 248 14.62 -3.24 1.40
CA GLN A 248 15.56 -3.38 2.51
C GLN A 248 16.52 -4.56 2.29
N GLN A 249 17.78 -4.36 2.64
CA GLN A 249 18.82 -5.41 2.51
C GLN A 249 18.77 -6.44 3.65
N SER A 250 18.27 -6.03 4.83
CA SER A 250 18.09 -6.90 5.98
C SER A 250 16.60 -7.19 6.24
N ARG A 251 16.25 -8.47 6.44
CA ARG A 251 14.87 -8.87 6.74
C ARG A 251 14.35 -8.21 8.02
N ILE A 252 15.12 -8.17 9.08
CA ILE A 252 14.70 -7.57 10.33
C ILE A 252 14.50 -6.05 10.20
N HIS A 253 15.32 -5.34 9.45
CA HIS A 253 15.12 -3.92 9.18
C HIS A 253 13.83 -3.68 8.40
N CYS A 254 13.52 -4.56 7.44
CA CYS A 254 12.27 -4.51 6.69
C CYS A 254 11.06 -4.71 7.60
N THR A 255 11.10 -5.72 8.47
CA THR A 255 10.04 -6.02 9.43
C THR A 255 9.82 -4.87 10.41
N ARG A 256 10.89 -4.23 10.87
CA ARG A 256 10.82 -3.03 11.74
C ARG A 256 10.21 -1.83 11.03
N LEU A 257 10.65 -1.54 9.81
CA LEU A 257 10.14 -0.42 9.01
C LEU A 257 8.64 -0.58 8.74
N ALA A 258 8.23 -1.73 8.23
CA ALA A 258 6.82 -2.02 7.96
C ALA A 258 5.98 -1.98 9.25
N GLY A 259 6.51 -2.54 10.35
CA GLY A 259 5.86 -2.51 11.66
C GLY A 259 5.70 -1.11 12.22
N SER A 260 6.70 -0.24 12.03
CA SER A 260 6.60 1.16 12.45
C SER A 260 5.51 1.92 11.70
N LYS A 261 5.35 1.66 10.40
CA LYS A 261 4.24 2.22 9.61
C LYS A 261 2.88 1.70 10.08
N ALA A 262 2.77 0.40 10.37
CA ALA A 262 1.56 -0.21 10.92
C ALA A 262 1.20 0.38 12.29
N ASP A 263 2.19 0.59 13.15
CA ASP A 263 2.03 1.24 14.45
C ASP A 263 1.51 2.68 14.30
N ASN A 264 2.08 3.46 13.37
CA ASN A 264 1.63 4.82 13.08
C ASN A 264 0.16 4.85 12.62
N TRP A 265 -0.25 3.92 11.77
CA TRP A 265 -1.63 3.81 11.35
C TRP A 265 -2.58 3.58 12.53
N TRP A 266 -2.20 2.73 13.50
CA TRP A 266 -3.00 2.47 14.68
C TRP A 266 -2.99 3.62 15.68
N LEU A 267 -1.83 4.26 15.89
CA LEU A 267 -1.67 5.43 16.77
C LEU A 267 -2.50 6.62 16.30
N ARG A 268 -2.69 6.79 14.98
CA ARG A 268 -3.55 7.85 14.43
C ARG A 268 -5.02 7.71 14.85
N GLN A 269 -5.46 6.55 15.27
CA GLN A 269 -6.81 6.26 15.75
C GLN A 269 -6.98 6.49 17.25
N SER A 270 -5.91 6.81 17.95
CA SER A 270 -5.95 7.04 19.40
C SER A 270 -6.74 8.30 19.77
N PRO A 271 -7.36 8.33 20.98
CA PRO A 271 -8.03 9.54 21.49
C PRO A 271 -7.10 10.76 21.49
N GLN A 272 -5.81 10.59 21.78
CA GLN A 272 -4.82 11.68 21.79
C GLN A 272 -4.71 12.33 20.40
N VAL A 273 -4.63 11.55 19.33
CA VAL A 273 -4.53 12.06 17.96
C VAL A 273 -5.87 12.59 17.47
N LEU A 274 -6.97 11.87 17.70
CA LEU A 274 -8.32 12.31 17.31
C LEU A 274 -8.75 13.59 18.01
N GLY A 275 -8.20 13.87 19.21
CA GLY A 275 -8.47 15.07 19.99
C GLY A 275 -7.61 16.29 19.65
N LEU A 276 -6.66 16.18 18.70
CA LEU A 276 -5.83 17.31 18.29
C LEU A 276 -6.66 18.44 17.68
N GLN A 277 -6.46 19.66 18.17
CA GLN A 277 -7.15 20.85 17.69
C GLN A 277 -6.22 21.68 16.79
N PHE A 278 -6.35 21.50 15.50
CA PHE A 278 -5.53 22.21 14.50
C PHE A 278 -6.03 23.65 14.31
N VAL A 279 -5.11 24.53 13.90
CA VAL A 279 -5.44 25.90 13.50
C VAL A 279 -6.39 25.89 12.29
N ASP A 280 -7.22 26.91 12.18
CA ASP A 280 -8.15 27.04 11.04
C ASP A 280 -7.36 27.19 9.74
N GLY A 281 -7.84 26.50 8.70
CA GLY A 281 -7.25 26.58 7.36
C GLY A 281 -5.94 25.78 7.19
N ILE A 282 -5.53 24.96 8.16
CA ILE A 282 -4.38 24.06 7.97
C ILE A 282 -4.60 23.17 6.77
N ARG A 283 -3.62 23.07 5.88
CA ARG A 283 -3.71 22.20 4.70
C ARG A 283 -3.64 20.73 5.12
N ARG A 284 -4.27 19.85 4.34
CA ARG A 284 -4.30 18.41 4.62
C ARG A 284 -2.92 17.80 4.76
N ALA A 285 -1.99 18.15 3.85
CA ALA A 285 -0.62 17.66 3.90
C ALA A 285 0.14 18.14 5.14
N ASP A 286 -0.05 19.39 5.56
CA ASP A 286 0.58 19.93 6.77
C ASP A 286 0.03 19.26 8.02
N ARG A 287 -1.28 18.96 8.04
CA ARG A 287 -1.92 18.22 9.12
C ARG A 287 -1.40 16.79 9.23
N ASP A 288 -1.28 16.09 8.11
CA ASP A 288 -0.71 14.73 8.09
C ASP A 288 0.74 14.73 8.58
N ASN A 289 1.55 15.69 8.13
CA ASN A 289 2.95 15.83 8.59
C ASN A 289 3.04 16.17 10.08
N THR A 290 2.16 17.04 10.58
CA THR A 290 2.10 17.41 11.99
C THR A 290 1.76 16.21 12.87
N ILE A 291 0.81 15.38 12.45
CA ILE A 291 0.46 14.13 13.15
C ILE A 291 1.64 13.17 13.16
N ASP A 292 2.30 12.98 12.02
CA ASP A 292 3.46 12.09 11.90
C ASP A 292 4.57 12.48 12.88
N LEU A 293 4.90 13.76 12.96
CA LEU A 293 5.86 14.30 13.94
C LEU A 293 5.36 14.14 15.38
N TYR A 294 4.08 14.45 15.65
CA TYR A 294 3.50 14.37 16.98
C TYR A 294 3.55 12.96 17.58
N ILE A 295 3.29 11.94 16.78
CA ILE A 295 3.35 10.54 17.20
C ILE A 295 4.76 9.96 17.17
N GLY A 296 5.70 10.61 16.48
CA GLY A 296 7.08 10.19 16.34
C GLY A 296 7.97 10.59 17.52
N GLU A 297 9.26 10.37 17.35
CA GLU A 297 10.26 10.77 18.34
C GLU A 297 10.61 12.27 18.22
N ASP A 298 10.40 12.87 17.05
CA ASP A 298 10.68 14.27 16.75
C ASP A 298 9.51 15.21 17.12
N TYR A 299 8.69 14.82 18.10
CA TYR A 299 7.47 15.56 18.49
C TYR A 299 7.74 16.99 18.95
N MET A 300 8.94 17.30 19.45
CA MET A 300 9.31 18.67 19.83
C MET A 300 9.37 19.64 18.65
N ASP A 301 9.51 19.14 17.42
CA ASP A 301 9.46 19.98 16.21
C ASP A 301 8.09 20.66 16.04
N VAL A 302 7.05 20.08 16.61
CA VAL A 302 5.68 20.61 16.57
C VAL A 302 5.13 20.99 17.95
N LEU A 303 5.83 20.70 19.04
CA LEU A 303 5.37 21.01 20.41
C LEU A 303 6.23 22.06 21.13
N ALA A 304 7.41 22.42 20.60
CA ALA A 304 8.25 23.44 21.20
C ALA A 304 7.55 24.80 21.28
N GLU A 305 7.90 25.59 22.27
CA GLU A 305 7.37 26.95 22.43
C GLU A 305 7.75 27.82 21.22
N GLY A 306 6.77 28.53 20.67
CA GLY A 306 6.94 29.29 19.44
C GLY A 306 6.70 28.47 18.16
N GLU A 307 6.65 27.12 18.23
CA GLU A 307 6.36 26.25 17.11
C GLU A 307 4.91 25.72 17.14
N TRP A 308 4.44 25.23 18.31
CA TRP A 308 3.13 24.60 18.40
C TRP A 308 1.97 25.51 17.95
N GLN A 309 2.09 26.82 18.16
CA GLN A 309 1.07 27.81 17.76
C GLN A 309 0.84 27.86 16.23
N LYS A 310 1.78 27.37 15.45
CA LYS A 310 1.65 27.28 13.98
C LYS A 310 0.70 26.17 13.54
N PHE A 311 0.50 25.18 14.39
CA PHE A 311 -0.24 23.95 14.04
C PHE A 311 -1.51 23.77 14.86
N PHE A 312 -1.52 24.16 16.13
CA PHE A 312 -2.58 23.85 17.08
C PHE A 312 -3.20 25.11 17.68
N LYS A 313 -4.54 25.04 17.91
CA LYS A 313 -5.26 26.05 18.70
C LYS A 313 -4.95 25.97 20.18
N VAL A 314 -4.74 24.75 20.67
CA VAL A 314 -4.38 24.42 22.04
C VAL A 314 -3.18 23.49 21.99
N LYS A 315 -2.15 23.80 22.79
CA LYS A 315 -0.98 22.94 22.86
C LYS A 315 -1.38 21.57 23.39
N PRO A 316 -1.19 20.48 22.60
CA PRO A 316 -1.46 19.15 23.10
C PRO A 316 -0.39 18.69 24.07
N ASP A 317 -0.77 17.77 24.96
CA ASP A 317 0.19 17.07 25.79
C ASP A 317 1.06 16.14 24.94
N VAL A 318 2.26 15.82 25.43
CA VAL A 318 3.15 14.84 24.79
C VAL A 318 2.47 13.47 24.81
N PHE A 319 2.45 12.82 23.67
CA PHE A 319 2.01 11.42 23.55
C PHE A 319 3.17 10.52 24.00
N THR A 320 3.17 10.12 25.27
CA THR A 320 4.30 9.41 25.88
C THR A 320 4.50 8.00 25.31
N ALA A 321 5.71 7.46 25.41
CA ALA A 321 6.01 6.09 24.98
C ALA A 321 5.13 5.05 25.70
N GLU A 322 4.82 5.28 26.98
CA GLU A 322 3.94 4.42 27.76
C GLU A 322 2.50 4.44 27.26
N GLU A 323 1.95 5.64 26.99
CA GLU A 323 0.61 5.79 26.41
C GLU A 323 0.50 5.17 25.02
N LYS A 324 1.53 5.38 24.17
CA LYS A 324 1.61 4.73 22.84
C LYS A 324 1.61 3.21 22.97
N ARG A 325 2.42 2.66 23.87
CA ARG A 325 2.47 1.19 24.07
C ARG A 325 1.10 0.64 24.52
N ALA A 326 0.45 1.32 25.46
CA ALA A 326 -0.87 0.93 25.94
C ALA A 326 -1.93 0.95 24.83
N TRP A 327 -1.84 1.87 23.88
CA TRP A 327 -2.72 1.91 22.72
C TRP A 327 -2.39 0.83 21.70
N LEU A 328 -1.10 0.63 21.40
CA LEU A 328 -0.63 -0.39 20.47
C LEU A 328 -1.01 -1.80 20.92
N ASP A 329 -1.00 -2.08 22.21
CA ASP A 329 -1.37 -3.38 22.78
C ASP A 329 -2.85 -3.75 22.56
N LYS A 330 -3.69 -2.78 22.19
CA LYS A 330 -5.10 -3.01 21.81
C LYS A 330 -5.27 -3.46 20.36
N ASN A 331 -4.24 -3.34 19.54
CA ASN A 331 -4.29 -3.80 18.16
C ASN A 331 -4.06 -5.30 18.10
N THR A 332 -4.98 -6.02 17.47
CA THR A 332 -4.96 -7.49 17.38
C THR A 332 -5.35 -7.93 15.97
N ASP A 333 -5.21 -9.24 15.71
CA ASP A 333 -5.64 -9.88 14.47
C ASP A 333 -5.00 -9.31 13.20
N VAL A 334 -3.79 -8.76 13.32
CA VAL A 334 -3.01 -8.27 12.19
C VAL A 334 -2.39 -9.47 11.45
N ALA A 335 -2.44 -9.43 10.13
CA ALA A 335 -1.76 -10.37 9.25
C ALA A 335 -0.41 -9.82 8.80
N LEU A 336 0.58 -10.69 8.66
CA LEU A 336 1.93 -10.38 8.20
C LEU A 336 2.35 -11.34 7.09
N GLY A 337 2.74 -10.81 5.94
CA GLY A 337 3.40 -11.56 4.88
C GLY A 337 4.86 -11.15 4.71
N SER A 338 5.69 -12.10 4.28
CA SER A 338 7.08 -11.88 3.92
C SER A 338 7.38 -12.51 2.56
N ASP A 339 8.10 -11.80 1.70
CA ASP A 339 8.46 -12.27 0.36
C ASP A 339 9.53 -13.37 0.36
N ALA A 340 10.20 -13.58 1.50
CA ALA A 340 11.14 -14.69 1.73
C ALA A 340 11.08 -15.15 3.19
N PHE A 341 11.81 -16.20 3.54
CA PHE A 341 11.80 -16.75 4.89
C PHE A 341 12.29 -15.74 5.95
N PHE A 342 11.75 -15.86 7.15
CA PHE A 342 12.30 -15.18 8.33
C PHE A 342 13.52 -15.97 8.84
N PRO A 343 14.69 -15.33 8.93
CA PRO A 343 15.91 -16.04 9.35
C PRO A 343 15.92 -16.38 10.84
N PHE A 344 15.26 -15.56 11.68
CA PHE A 344 15.22 -15.71 13.13
C PHE A 344 13.87 -15.29 13.71
N GLY A 345 13.59 -15.73 14.95
CA GLY A 345 12.37 -15.40 15.68
C GLY A 345 12.24 -13.93 16.09
N ASP A 346 13.30 -13.12 16.01
CA ASP A 346 13.24 -11.68 16.30
C ASP A 346 12.28 -10.92 15.37
N ASN A 347 12.09 -11.40 14.15
CA ASN A 347 11.06 -10.87 13.24
C ASN A 347 9.65 -11.09 13.81
N ILE A 348 9.40 -12.24 14.41
CA ILE A 348 8.11 -12.57 15.04
C ILE A 348 7.92 -11.78 16.34
N GLU A 349 8.96 -11.62 17.14
CA GLU A 349 8.95 -10.76 18.34
C GLU A 349 8.57 -9.31 17.96
N ARG A 350 9.16 -8.79 16.86
CA ARG A 350 8.79 -7.47 16.35
C ARG A 350 7.33 -7.40 15.88
N ALA A 351 6.90 -8.41 15.13
CA ALA A 351 5.54 -8.50 14.61
C ALA A 351 4.49 -8.54 15.73
N HIS A 352 4.78 -9.28 16.80
CA HIS A 352 3.90 -9.37 17.97
C HIS A 352 3.60 -8.00 18.57
N LYS A 353 4.57 -7.09 18.63
CA LYS A 353 4.41 -5.72 19.16
C LYS A 353 3.44 -4.86 18.34
N SER A 354 3.17 -5.24 17.11
CA SER A 354 2.21 -4.57 16.21
C SER A 354 0.87 -5.32 16.08
N GLY A 355 0.61 -6.29 16.96
CA GLY A 355 -0.66 -7.02 17.01
C GLY A 355 -0.81 -8.17 16.01
N VAL A 356 0.29 -8.65 15.42
CA VAL A 356 0.25 -9.77 14.47
C VAL A 356 -0.20 -11.06 15.14
N LYS A 357 -1.14 -11.73 14.49
CA LYS A 357 -1.63 -13.07 14.85
C LYS A 357 -1.48 -14.07 13.71
N TYR A 358 -1.51 -13.62 12.48
CA TYR A 358 -1.47 -14.46 11.28
C TYR A 358 -0.22 -14.14 10.47
N VAL A 359 0.53 -15.17 10.06
CA VAL A 359 1.79 -15.01 9.34
C VAL A 359 1.82 -15.91 8.12
N ALA A 360 2.29 -15.41 6.99
CA ALA A 360 2.61 -16.18 5.82
C ALA A 360 4.04 -15.88 5.37
N GLN A 361 4.83 -16.94 5.17
CA GLN A 361 6.20 -16.86 4.68
C GLN A 361 6.60 -18.19 4.01
N PRO A 362 7.62 -18.22 3.15
CA PRO A 362 7.98 -19.45 2.44
C PRO A 362 8.43 -20.61 3.34
N GLY A 363 9.13 -20.34 4.44
CA GLY A 363 9.91 -21.33 5.14
C GLY A 363 11.24 -21.63 4.40
N GLY A 364 12.02 -22.58 4.88
CA GLY A 364 13.29 -23.00 4.29
C GLY A 364 14.53 -22.39 4.96
N SER A 365 14.38 -21.70 6.08
CA SER A 365 15.51 -21.30 6.91
C SER A 365 16.02 -22.48 7.75
N VAL A 366 17.31 -22.52 8.02
CA VAL A 366 17.89 -23.46 8.98
C VAL A 366 17.39 -23.26 10.43
N ARG A 367 16.72 -22.15 10.69
CA ARG A 367 16.14 -21.78 11.98
C ARG A 367 14.60 -21.71 11.94
N ASP A 368 13.95 -22.43 11.02
CA ASP A 368 12.49 -22.51 10.94
C ASP A 368 11.86 -22.99 12.27
N ASP A 369 12.52 -23.91 12.96
CA ASP A 369 12.14 -24.38 14.30
C ASP A 369 11.99 -23.22 15.29
N HIS A 370 12.95 -22.34 15.37
CA HIS A 370 12.95 -21.18 16.27
C HIS A 370 11.85 -20.16 15.88
N VAL A 371 11.62 -19.97 14.59
CA VAL A 371 10.56 -19.08 14.09
C VAL A 371 9.18 -19.64 14.45
N ILE A 372 8.96 -20.95 14.27
CA ILE A 372 7.71 -21.63 14.64
C ILE A 372 7.49 -21.57 16.16
N GLU A 373 8.52 -21.84 16.94
CA GLU A 373 8.47 -21.79 18.41
C GLU A 373 8.09 -20.40 18.92
N THR A 374 8.64 -19.34 18.32
CA THR A 374 8.29 -17.97 18.67
C THR A 374 6.83 -17.64 18.31
N CYS A 375 6.32 -18.12 17.18
CA CYS A 375 4.90 -18.00 16.84
C CYS A 375 4.02 -18.73 17.86
N ASN A 376 4.38 -19.94 18.26
CA ASN A 376 3.63 -20.74 19.25
C ASN A 376 3.59 -20.06 20.62
N LYS A 377 4.69 -19.42 21.03
CA LYS A 377 4.78 -18.61 22.27
C LYS A 377 3.66 -17.56 22.35
N TYR A 378 3.27 -16.98 21.22
CA TYR A 378 2.24 -15.92 21.14
C TYR A 378 0.89 -16.42 20.59
N GLY A 379 0.73 -17.72 20.41
CA GLY A 379 -0.52 -18.29 19.87
C GLY A 379 -0.82 -17.88 18.44
N MET A 380 0.19 -17.50 17.67
CA MET A 380 0.04 -17.11 16.27
C MET A 380 -0.24 -18.32 15.38
N VAL A 381 -0.84 -18.03 14.22
CA VAL A 381 -1.04 -19.00 13.13
C VAL A 381 -0.05 -18.66 12.02
N MET A 382 0.83 -19.57 11.66
CA MET A 382 1.78 -19.36 10.56
C MET A 382 1.64 -20.42 9.50
N SER A 383 1.53 -19.97 8.25
CA SER A 383 1.56 -20.81 7.06
C SER A 383 2.93 -20.70 6.36
N PHE A 384 3.47 -21.85 5.95
CA PHE A 384 4.59 -21.95 5.03
C PHE A 384 4.07 -22.06 3.61
N THR A 385 4.31 -21.02 2.80
CA THR A 385 3.84 -20.96 1.42
C THR A 385 4.71 -21.76 0.46
N GLY A 386 5.94 -22.08 0.85
CA GLY A 386 6.88 -22.86 0.06
C GLY A 386 7.49 -22.13 -1.13
N ILE A 387 7.14 -20.87 -1.37
CA ILE A 387 7.60 -20.12 -2.54
C ILE A 387 8.00 -18.69 -2.18
N ARG A 388 9.16 -18.29 -2.69
CA ARG A 388 9.72 -16.94 -2.56
C ARG A 388 9.10 -16.02 -3.62
N LEU A 389 8.79 -14.77 -3.23
CA LEU A 389 8.15 -13.76 -4.08
C LEU A 389 9.07 -12.55 -4.33
N PHE A 390 10.35 -12.74 -4.57
CA PHE A 390 11.24 -11.62 -4.87
C PHE A 390 10.81 -10.85 -6.11
N HIS A 391 10.89 -9.53 -6.00
CA HIS A 391 10.59 -8.58 -7.06
C HIS A 391 11.76 -7.58 -7.16
N HIS A 392 12.38 -7.50 -8.34
CA HIS A 392 13.51 -6.62 -8.63
C HIS A 392 13.37 -5.88 -9.95
#